data_10e6f53750797e1786cf0bb1455814ab
#
_entry.id   10e6f53750797e1786cf0bb1455814ab
#
_cell.length_a   1.000
_cell.length_b   1.000
_cell.length_c   1.000
_cell.angle_alpha   90.00
_cell.angle_beta   90.00
_cell.angle_gamma   90.00
#
_symmetry.space_group_name_H-M   'P 1'
#
loop_
_entity.id
_entity.type
_entity.pdbx_description
1 polymer ?
#
loop_
_entity_poly.entity_id
_entity_poly.type
_entity_poly.pdbx_seq_one_letter_code
_entity_poly.pdbx_strand_id
1 'polypeptide(L)'
;MILLDTHVLVWAAVGSDRLSRTAVSEIRRARRSGGLAISAMSLWELAFLLARGRIQMYGSVESSMRLLIEDVTVLPITPEIALLAAQFPDDYPGDPGDRLIGATARAEGLTLVTRDENIRACPLLSTVW
;
A
#
# COMPACT_ATOMS: atom_id res chain seq x y z
N MET A 1 -0.12 -7.39 11.56
CA MET A 1 -0.52 -6.32 10.58
C MET A 1 0.46 -6.32 9.43
N ILE A 2 -0.04 -6.18 8.23
CA ILE A 2 0.78 -5.99 7.02
C ILE A 2 0.40 -4.67 6.36
N LEU A 3 1.34 -4.09 5.61
CA LEU A 3 1.12 -2.87 4.84
C LEU A 3 0.85 -3.25 3.37
N LEU A 4 -0.15 -2.63 2.77
CA LEU A 4 -0.47 -2.84 1.36
C LEU A 4 0.01 -1.65 0.52
N ASP A 5 0.67 -1.95 -0.60
CA ASP A 5 0.87 -0.96 -1.66
C ASP A 5 -0.50 -0.55 -2.22
N THR A 6 -0.62 0.65 -2.74
CA THR A 6 -1.90 1.24 -3.18
C THR A 6 -2.64 0.34 -4.16
N HIS A 7 -1.96 -0.15 -5.22
CA HIS A 7 -2.60 -1.02 -6.20
C HIS A 7 -3.00 -2.38 -5.62
N VAL A 8 -2.27 -2.88 -4.64
CA VAL A 8 -2.61 -4.14 -3.97
C VAL A 8 -3.92 -4.01 -3.22
N LEU A 9 -4.14 -2.87 -2.54
CA LEU A 9 -5.43 -2.61 -1.89
C LEU A 9 -6.58 -2.58 -2.91
N VAL A 10 -6.39 -1.89 -4.02
CA VAL A 10 -7.41 -1.82 -5.08
C VAL A 10 -7.73 -3.21 -5.62
N TRP A 11 -6.72 -3.99 -5.96
CA TRP A 11 -6.92 -5.35 -6.47
C TRP A 11 -7.60 -6.26 -5.47
N ALA A 12 -7.26 -6.15 -4.20
CA ALA A 12 -7.92 -6.91 -3.14
C ALA A 12 -9.40 -6.53 -3.00
N ALA A 13 -9.71 -5.24 -3.09
CA ALA A 13 -11.08 -4.73 -2.94
C ALA A 13 -11.99 -5.15 -4.11
N VAL A 14 -11.47 -5.16 -5.34
CA VAL A 14 -12.25 -5.52 -6.52
C VAL A 14 -12.17 -7.01 -6.88
N GLY A 15 -11.44 -7.81 -6.11
CA GLY A 15 -11.29 -9.26 -6.38
C GLY A 15 -10.51 -9.56 -7.65
N SER A 16 -9.49 -8.74 -7.96
CA SER A 16 -8.69 -8.88 -9.18
C SER A 16 -7.83 -10.13 -9.16
N ASP A 17 -7.67 -10.75 -10.32
CA ASP A 17 -6.75 -11.87 -10.57
C ASP A 17 -5.28 -11.43 -10.68
N ARG A 18 -5.00 -10.13 -10.60
CA ARG A 18 -3.64 -9.58 -10.59
C ARG A 18 -2.87 -9.89 -9.31
N LEU A 19 -3.57 -10.23 -8.23
CA LEU A 19 -2.92 -10.65 -6.99
C LEU A 19 -2.30 -12.04 -7.17
N SER A 20 -1.06 -12.18 -6.69
CA SER A 20 -0.43 -13.49 -6.60
C SER A 20 -1.13 -14.36 -5.55
N ARG A 21 -0.91 -15.68 -5.63
CA ARG A 21 -1.42 -16.61 -4.61
C ARG A 21 -0.88 -16.28 -3.22
N THR A 22 0.40 -15.92 -3.14
CA THR A 22 1.04 -15.50 -1.89
C THR A 22 0.40 -14.25 -1.33
N ALA A 23 0.19 -13.22 -2.16
CA ALA A 23 -0.48 -11.98 -1.74
C ALA A 23 -1.89 -12.26 -1.20
N VAL A 24 -2.69 -13.06 -1.91
CA VAL A 24 -4.04 -13.45 -1.45
C VAL A 24 -3.97 -14.15 -0.10
N SER A 25 -3.06 -15.09 0.08
CA SER A 25 -2.89 -15.83 1.33
C SER A 25 -2.50 -14.91 2.49
N GLU A 26 -1.53 -14.02 2.28
CA GLU A 26 -1.08 -13.07 3.29
C GLU A 26 -2.17 -12.08 3.70
N ILE A 27 -2.93 -11.57 2.74
CA ILE A 27 -4.05 -10.66 3.01
C ILE A 27 -5.13 -11.37 3.83
N ARG A 28 -5.51 -12.59 3.45
CA ARG A 28 -6.50 -13.37 4.21
C ARG A 28 -6.05 -13.63 5.64
N ARG A 29 -4.79 -14.01 5.82
CA ARG A 29 -4.21 -14.26 7.14
C ARG A 29 -4.23 -13.00 8.00
N ALA A 30 -3.79 -11.86 7.43
CA ALA A 30 -3.76 -10.59 8.13
C ALA A 30 -5.16 -10.10 8.53
N ARG A 31 -6.17 -10.30 7.68
CA ARG A 31 -7.55 -9.96 8.03
C ARG A 31 -8.06 -10.69 9.26
N ARG A 32 -7.59 -11.92 9.47
CA ARG A 32 -7.95 -12.72 10.65
C ARG A 32 -7.11 -12.41 11.88
N SER A 33 -5.91 -11.87 11.69
CA SER A 33 -4.98 -11.61 12.78
C SER A 33 -4.05 -10.47 12.42
N GLY A 34 -4.08 -9.39 13.18
CA GLY A 34 -3.22 -8.23 13.03
C GLY A 34 -3.78 -7.11 12.14
N GLY A 35 -4.53 -7.45 11.10
CA GLY A 35 -5.17 -6.47 10.23
C GLY A 35 -4.32 -5.99 9.05
N LEU A 36 -4.96 -5.16 8.22
CA LEU A 36 -4.37 -4.54 7.04
C LEU A 36 -4.12 -3.05 7.30
N ALA A 37 -3.04 -2.52 6.78
CA ALA A 37 -2.72 -1.11 6.84
C ALA A 37 -2.35 -0.56 5.48
N ILE A 38 -2.50 0.74 5.32
CA ILE A 38 -1.98 1.52 4.20
C ILE A 38 -1.28 2.77 4.74
N SER A 39 -0.34 3.29 3.97
CA SER A 39 0.23 4.61 4.22
C SER A 39 -0.81 5.70 3.95
N ALA A 40 -0.79 6.79 4.71
CA ALA A 40 -1.59 7.98 4.40
C ALA A 40 -1.36 8.48 2.97
N MET A 41 -0.17 8.25 2.40
CA MET A 41 0.14 8.57 1.00
C MET A 41 -0.79 7.83 0.04
N SER A 42 -1.18 6.60 0.36
CA SER A 42 -2.11 5.83 -0.46
C SER A 42 -3.48 6.47 -0.57
N LEU A 43 -3.91 7.24 0.43
CA LEU A 43 -5.18 7.98 0.34
C LEU A 43 -5.17 8.98 -0.82
N TRP A 44 -4.08 9.71 -0.98
CA TRP A 44 -3.94 10.65 -2.09
C TRP A 44 -3.90 9.92 -3.44
N GLU A 45 -3.13 8.83 -3.52
CA GLU A 45 -3.03 8.01 -4.74
C GLU A 45 -4.40 7.43 -5.12
N LEU A 46 -5.16 6.90 -4.16
CA LEU A 46 -6.51 6.39 -4.38
C LEU A 46 -7.45 7.50 -4.87
N ALA A 47 -7.42 8.66 -4.22
CA ALA A 47 -8.24 9.81 -4.62
C ALA A 47 -7.93 10.24 -6.05
N PHE A 48 -6.65 10.29 -6.42
CA PHE A 48 -6.20 10.62 -7.76
C PHE A 48 -6.72 9.60 -8.79
N LEU A 49 -6.57 8.30 -8.50
CA LEU A 49 -7.03 7.25 -9.39
C LEU A 49 -8.56 7.26 -9.57
N LEU A 50 -9.30 7.48 -8.50
CA LEU A 50 -10.76 7.59 -8.53
C LEU A 50 -11.20 8.83 -9.33
N ALA A 51 -10.60 9.99 -9.07
CA ALA A 51 -10.94 11.24 -9.75
C ALA A 51 -10.63 11.18 -11.25
N ARG A 52 -9.64 10.40 -11.67
CA ARG A 52 -9.26 10.21 -13.07
C ARG A 52 -9.98 9.04 -13.76
N GLY A 53 -10.89 8.38 -13.06
CA GLY A 53 -11.64 7.25 -13.60
C GLY A 53 -10.79 6.00 -13.85
N ARG A 54 -9.62 5.88 -13.23
CA ARG A 54 -8.71 4.74 -13.38
C ARG A 54 -9.08 3.56 -12.51
N ILE A 55 -9.90 3.79 -11.48
CA ILE A 55 -10.56 2.77 -10.68
C ILE A 55 -12.05 2.95 -10.91
N GLN A 56 -12.71 1.89 -11.39
CA GLN A 56 -14.15 1.91 -11.60
C GLN A 56 -14.84 1.19 -10.45
N MET A 57 -15.65 1.93 -9.71
CA MET A 57 -16.50 1.42 -8.65
C MET A 57 -17.88 2.07 -8.79
N TYR A 58 -18.89 1.43 -8.20
CA TYR A 58 -20.24 1.96 -8.21
C TYR A 58 -20.39 3.11 -7.22
N GLY A 59 -21.14 4.14 -7.61
CA GLY A 59 -21.45 5.28 -6.78
C GLY A 59 -20.48 6.45 -6.97
N SER A 60 -20.44 7.34 -5.99
CA SER A 60 -19.59 8.52 -6.03
C SER A 60 -18.12 8.19 -5.73
N VAL A 61 -17.22 9.12 -6.05
CA VAL A 61 -15.80 9.03 -5.68
C VAL A 61 -15.66 8.90 -4.15
N GLU A 62 -16.45 9.64 -3.39
CA GLU A 62 -16.44 9.63 -1.92
C GLU A 62 -16.87 8.27 -1.37
N SER A 63 -17.94 7.68 -1.90
CA SER A 63 -18.41 6.37 -1.47
C SER A 63 -17.43 5.26 -1.82
N SER A 64 -16.80 5.37 -2.99
CA SER A 64 -15.76 4.43 -3.43
C SER A 64 -14.54 4.47 -2.52
N MET A 65 -14.09 5.67 -2.14
CA MET A 65 -12.98 5.83 -1.18
C MET A 65 -13.31 5.17 0.15
N ARG A 66 -14.50 5.38 0.70
CA ARG A 66 -14.92 4.77 1.97
C ARG A 66 -14.89 3.25 1.90
N LEU A 67 -15.38 2.67 0.81
CA LEU A 67 -15.35 1.22 0.62
C LEU A 67 -13.93 0.68 0.56
N LEU A 68 -13.03 1.35 -0.16
CA LEU A 68 -11.64 0.92 -0.30
C LEU A 68 -10.90 0.89 1.03
N ILE A 69 -11.17 1.82 1.94
CA ILE A 69 -10.44 1.95 3.20
C ILE A 69 -11.19 1.41 4.42
N GLU A 70 -12.38 0.82 4.23
CA GLU A 70 -13.26 0.38 5.32
C GLU A 70 -12.55 -0.57 6.30
N ASP A 71 -11.78 -1.52 5.79
CA ASP A 71 -11.15 -2.58 6.58
C ASP A 71 -9.67 -2.34 6.85
N VAL A 72 -9.16 -1.14 6.59
CA VAL A 72 -7.73 -0.89 6.71
C VAL A 72 -7.43 0.21 7.73
N THR A 73 -6.29 0.06 8.40
CA THR A 73 -5.72 1.12 9.24
C THR A 73 -4.90 2.05 8.37
N VAL A 74 -5.16 3.35 8.45
CA VAL A 74 -4.36 4.37 7.75
C VAL A 74 -3.24 4.83 8.69
N LEU A 75 -2.00 4.59 8.29
CA LEU A 75 -0.83 5.00 9.06
C LEU A 75 -0.36 6.39 8.64
N PRO A 76 -0.19 7.33 9.56
CA PRO A 76 0.19 8.69 9.24
C PRO A 76 1.64 8.79 8.77
N ILE A 77 1.94 9.85 8.02
CA ILE A 77 3.32 10.21 7.67
C ILE A 77 3.90 11.00 8.84
N THR A 78 4.81 10.37 9.56
CA THR A 78 5.52 11.00 10.70
C THR A 78 6.81 11.66 10.21
N PRO A 79 7.46 12.52 11.03
CA PRO A 79 8.79 13.04 10.71
C PRO A 79 9.81 11.94 10.46
N GLU A 80 9.78 10.84 11.23
CA GLU A 80 10.66 9.69 11.02
C GLU A 80 10.45 9.06 9.64
N ILE A 81 9.20 8.84 9.26
CA ILE A 81 8.85 8.26 7.94
C ILE A 81 9.33 9.17 6.82
N ALA A 82 9.11 10.49 6.94
CA ALA A 82 9.55 11.44 5.93
C ALA A 82 11.08 11.42 5.75
N LEU A 83 11.82 11.36 6.86
CA LEU A 83 13.29 11.29 6.83
C LEU A 83 13.77 9.98 6.21
N LEU A 84 13.20 8.85 6.58
CA LEU A 84 13.54 7.55 5.99
C LEU A 84 13.25 7.53 4.49
N ALA A 85 12.13 8.10 4.07
CA ALA A 85 11.76 8.18 2.65
C ALA A 85 12.81 8.96 1.83
N ALA A 86 13.29 10.08 2.39
CA ALA A 86 14.32 10.90 1.75
C ALA A 86 15.69 10.22 1.69
N GLN A 87 15.95 9.26 2.58
CA GLN A 87 17.25 8.61 2.76
C GLN A 87 17.35 7.23 2.08
N PHE A 88 16.34 6.77 1.38
CA PHE A 88 16.47 5.54 0.59
C PHE A 88 17.61 5.66 -0.40
N PRO A 89 18.32 4.54 -0.70
CA PRO A 89 19.37 4.51 -1.71
C PRO A 89 18.86 4.96 -3.09
N ASP A 90 19.78 5.43 -3.95
CA ASP A 90 19.43 5.95 -5.28
C ASP A 90 18.83 4.88 -6.20
N ASP A 91 19.09 3.60 -5.95
CA ASP A 91 18.53 2.48 -6.70
C ASP A 91 17.08 2.11 -6.26
N TYR A 92 16.60 2.69 -5.16
CA TYR A 92 15.20 2.61 -4.80
C TYR A 92 14.38 3.56 -5.69
N PRO A 93 13.11 3.22 -6.04
CA PRO A 93 12.29 4.08 -6.88
C PRO A 93 12.24 5.54 -6.42
N GLY A 94 12.36 6.46 -7.36
CA GLY A 94 12.38 7.90 -7.06
C GLY A 94 11.00 8.50 -6.82
N ASP A 95 9.93 7.78 -7.15
CA ASP A 95 8.57 8.26 -6.94
C ASP A 95 8.30 8.53 -5.45
N PRO A 96 7.82 9.74 -5.09
CA PRO A 96 7.56 10.06 -3.68
C PRO A 96 6.58 9.12 -2.99
N GLY A 97 5.56 8.65 -3.70
CA GLY A 97 4.60 7.68 -3.17
C GLY A 97 5.27 6.37 -2.77
N ASP A 98 6.09 5.81 -3.65
CA ASP A 98 6.82 4.57 -3.40
C ASP A 98 7.77 4.72 -2.21
N ARG A 99 8.44 5.87 -2.10
CA ARG A 99 9.36 6.17 -0.99
C ARG A 99 8.62 6.29 0.35
N LEU A 100 7.50 6.98 0.38
CA LEU A 100 6.70 7.15 1.60
C LEU A 100 6.05 5.83 2.04
N ILE A 101 5.57 5.02 1.12
CA ILE A 101 5.01 3.70 1.42
C ILE A 101 6.08 2.78 1.97
N GLY A 102 7.24 2.70 1.31
CA GLY A 102 8.37 1.89 1.78
C GLY A 102 8.89 2.34 3.15
N ALA A 103 9.02 3.64 3.34
CA ALA A 103 9.45 4.21 4.62
C ALA A 103 8.46 3.91 5.76
N THR A 104 7.15 3.91 5.46
CA THR A 104 6.12 3.53 6.43
C THR A 104 6.29 2.07 6.85
N ALA A 105 6.49 1.17 5.89
CA ALA A 105 6.75 -0.25 6.19
C ALA A 105 7.97 -0.42 7.08
N ARG A 106 9.06 0.29 6.76
CA ARG A 106 10.31 0.22 7.51
C ARG A 106 10.17 0.77 8.93
N ALA A 107 9.58 1.95 9.07
CA ALA A 107 9.43 2.59 10.39
C ALA A 107 8.52 1.79 11.32
N GLU A 108 7.45 1.21 10.79
CA GLU A 108 6.47 0.44 11.56
C GLU A 108 6.85 -1.04 11.69
N GLY A 109 7.93 -1.49 11.06
CA GLY A 109 8.36 -2.88 11.10
C GLY A 109 7.37 -3.84 10.44
N LEU A 110 6.68 -3.39 9.39
CA LEU A 110 5.65 -4.18 8.70
C LEU A 110 6.17 -4.78 7.40
N THR A 111 5.68 -5.97 7.08
CA THR A 111 5.86 -6.54 5.75
C THR A 111 4.99 -5.78 4.75
N LEU A 112 5.59 -5.36 3.64
CA LEU A 112 4.91 -4.67 2.55
C LEU A 112 4.50 -5.67 1.47
N VAL A 113 3.22 -5.70 1.15
CA VAL A 113 2.71 -6.47 0.01
C VAL A 113 2.75 -5.58 -1.22
N THR A 114 3.61 -5.89 -2.17
CA THR A 114 3.81 -5.12 -3.39
C THR A 114 4.23 -6.01 -4.55
N ARG A 115 3.75 -5.68 -5.75
CA ARG A 115 4.18 -6.32 -6.99
C ARG A 115 5.45 -5.69 -7.56
N ASP A 116 5.79 -4.47 -7.16
CA ASP A 116 6.89 -3.70 -7.74
C ASP A 116 8.24 -4.38 -7.47
N GLU A 117 8.91 -4.81 -8.55
CA GLU A 117 10.18 -5.54 -8.46
C GLU A 117 11.31 -4.67 -7.90
N ASN A 118 11.29 -3.37 -8.17
CA ASN A 118 12.32 -2.45 -7.69
C ASN A 118 12.19 -2.20 -6.18
N ILE A 119 10.96 -2.14 -5.68
CA ILE A 119 10.71 -2.06 -4.24
C ILE A 119 11.12 -3.39 -3.57
N ARG A 120 10.74 -4.51 -4.16
CA ARG A 120 11.06 -5.85 -3.64
C ARG A 120 12.55 -6.15 -3.62
N ALA A 121 13.32 -5.52 -4.49
CA ALA A 121 14.78 -5.66 -4.53
C ALA A 121 15.49 -4.94 -3.37
N CYS A 122 14.81 -4.03 -2.66
CA CYS A 122 15.41 -3.26 -1.58
C CYS A 122 15.63 -4.14 -0.33
N PRO A 123 16.89 -4.32 0.11
CA PRO A 123 17.18 -5.16 1.28
C PRO A 123 16.74 -4.54 2.61
N LEU A 124 16.37 -3.28 2.62
CA LEU A 124 15.91 -2.58 3.82
C LEU A 124 14.45 -2.87 4.16
N LEU A 125 13.72 -3.49 3.24
CA LEU A 125 12.30 -3.80 3.40
C LEU A 125 12.06 -5.32 3.47
N SER A 126 11.08 -5.69 4.27
CA SER A 126 10.46 -7.01 4.22
C SER A 126 9.27 -6.92 3.25
N THR A 127 9.31 -7.66 2.16
CA THR A 127 8.25 -7.63 1.14
C THR A 127 7.76 -9.03 0.80
N VAL A 128 6.52 -9.11 0.34
CA VAL A 128 5.95 -10.35 -0.21
C VAL A 128 5.16 -10.06 -1.48
N TRP A 129 5.19 -11.04 -2.35
CA TRP A 129 4.34 -11.06 -3.55
C TRP A 129 4.05 -12.46 -4.00
#